data_b1543e92583b2d6c8673be4063417324
#
_entry.id   b1543e92583b2d6c8673be4063417324
#
_cell.length_a   1.000
_cell.length_b   1.000
_cell.length_c   1.000
_cell.angle_alpha   90.00
_cell.angle_beta   90.00
_cell.angle_gamma   90.00
#
_symmetry.space_group_name_H-M   'P 1'
#
loop_
_entity.id
_entity.type
_entity.pdbx_description
1 polymer ?
#
loop_
_entity_poly.entity_id
_entity_poly.type
_entity_poly.pdbx_seq_one_letter_code
_entity_poly.pdbx_strand_id
1 'polypeptide(L)'
;MCGVDPDLKGKRLVVGTKQLRKALENGRAKRVWLAENADPAITEPLEALCVQSHVAYTWVPSKQDLGNACGIEVGAAAAAAVD
;
A
#
# COMPACT_ATOMS: atom_id res chain seq x y z
N MET A 1 15.30 11.19 5.73
CA MET A 1 14.34 10.86 5.00
C MET A 1 14.44 9.71 4.19
N CYS A 2 13.85 8.79 4.33
CA CYS A 2 14.11 7.50 3.82
C CYS A 2 13.44 7.23 2.52
N GLY A 3 13.54 7.86 1.56
CA GLY A 3 13.01 7.55 0.25
C GLY A 3 11.53 7.25 0.22
N VAL A 4 10.80 7.77 1.16
CA VAL A 4 9.37 7.55 1.23
C VAL A 4 8.67 8.54 0.34
N ASP A 5 7.67 8.07 -0.37
CA ASP A 5 6.84 8.92 -1.19
C ASP A 5 6.18 10.00 -0.31
N PRO A 6 6.30 11.28 -0.63
CA PRO A 6 5.66 12.32 0.18
C PRO A 6 4.15 12.17 0.28
N ASP A 7 3.53 11.47 -0.67
CA ASP A 7 2.09 11.23 -0.61
C ASP A 7 1.68 10.34 0.55
N LEU A 8 2.62 9.62 1.14
CA LEU A 8 2.33 8.79 2.30
C LEU A 8 2.05 9.60 3.55
N LYS A 9 2.58 10.82 3.62
CA LYS A 9 2.41 11.66 4.80
C LYS A 9 1.23 12.61 4.61
N GLY A 10 0.51 12.83 5.67
CA GLY A 10 -0.60 13.78 5.65
C GLY A 10 -1.83 13.30 4.93
N LYS A 11 -1.86 12.05 4.51
CA LYS A 11 -3.02 11.45 3.86
C LYS A 11 -3.63 10.39 4.74
N ARG A 12 -4.88 10.07 4.50
CA ARG A 12 -5.49 8.93 5.15
C ARG A 12 -4.88 7.66 4.58
N LEU A 13 -4.40 6.81 5.45
CA LEU A 13 -3.79 5.56 5.03
C LEU A 13 -4.57 4.38 5.55
N VAL A 14 -4.74 3.37 4.69
CA VAL A 14 -5.23 2.07 5.10
C VAL A 14 -4.08 1.11 4.99
N VAL A 15 -3.85 0.34 6.03
CA VAL A 15 -2.75 -0.60 6.10
C VAL A 15 -3.32 -2.00 6.27
N GLY A 16 -2.76 -2.95 5.52
CA GLY A 16 -3.22 -4.33 5.58
C GLY A 16 -3.99 -4.73 4.35
N THR A 17 -3.90 -6.02 4.00
CA THR A 17 -4.43 -6.50 2.74
C THR A 17 -5.95 -6.39 2.66
N LYS A 18 -6.64 -6.71 3.74
CA LYS A 18 -8.10 -6.68 3.75
C LYS A 18 -8.64 -5.27 3.55
N GLN A 19 -8.06 -4.31 4.29
CA GLN A 19 -8.49 -2.93 4.19
C GLN A 19 -8.18 -2.35 2.82
N LEU A 20 -7.00 -2.65 2.32
CA LEU A 20 -6.58 -2.19 1.00
C LEU A 20 -7.50 -2.72 -0.08
N ARG A 21 -7.83 -4.00 0.00
CA ARG A 21 -8.71 -4.63 -0.96
C ARG A 21 -10.07 -3.95 -0.99
N LYS A 22 -10.62 -3.68 0.20
CA LYS A 22 -11.90 -2.98 0.28
C LYS A 22 -11.83 -1.60 -0.33
N ALA A 23 -10.75 -0.88 -0.06
CA ALA A 23 -10.58 0.47 -0.61
C ALA A 23 -10.51 0.43 -2.12
N LEU A 24 -9.82 -0.57 -2.68
CA LEU A 24 -9.74 -0.71 -4.13
C LEU A 24 -11.09 -1.05 -4.74
N GLU A 25 -11.83 -1.96 -4.10
CA GLU A 25 -13.14 -2.38 -4.61
C GLU A 25 -14.15 -1.23 -4.56
N ASN A 26 -14.00 -0.37 -3.58
CA ASN A 26 -14.91 0.77 -3.42
C ASN A 26 -14.46 2.01 -4.18
N GLY A 27 -13.35 1.92 -4.89
CA GLY A 27 -12.83 3.04 -5.65
C GLY A 27 -12.32 4.19 -4.81
N ARG A 28 -11.95 3.92 -3.56
CA ARG A 28 -11.48 4.95 -2.63
C ARG A 28 -9.97 5.09 -2.60
N ALA A 29 -9.26 4.08 -3.06
CA ALA A 29 -7.81 4.11 -3.04
C ALA A 29 -7.30 5.08 -4.10
N LYS A 30 -6.42 5.98 -3.70
CA LYS A 30 -5.81 6.94 -4.62
C LYS A 30 -4.46 6.43 -5.09
N ARG A 31 -3.71 5.79 -4.21
CA ARG A 31 -2.40 5.28 -4.54
C ARG A 31 -2.10 4.11 -3.62
N VAL A 32 -1.38 3.14 -4.13
CA VAL A 32 -1.08 1.91 -3.39
C VAL A 32 0.42 1.72 -3.31
N TRP A 33 0.88 1.23 -2.17
CA TRP A 33 2.28 0.85 -1.96
C TRP A 33 2.31 -0.61 -1.58
N LEU A 34 3.20 -1.36 -2.23
CA LEU A 34 3.36 -2.79 -2.02
C LEU A 34 4.80 -3.07 -1.59
N ALA A 35 4.98 -3.95 -0.62
CA ALA A 35 6.30 -4.30 -0.15
C ALA A 35 6.89 -5.42 -1.00
N GLU A 36 8.10 -5.23 -1.48
CA GLU A 36 8.74 -6.20 -2.37
C GLU A 36 9.07 -7.51 -1.67
N ASN A 37 9.36 -7.47 -0.37
CA ASN A 37 9.68 -8.68 0.37
C ASN A 37 8.47 -9.35 1.01
N ALA A 38 7.28 -8.88 0.69
CA ALA A 38 6.06 -9.54 1.15
C ALA A 38 5.78 -10.78 0.29
N ASP A 39 4.99 -11.70 0.84
CA ASP A 39 4.62 -12.90 0.13
C ASP A 39 3.89 -12.56 -1.16
N PRO A 40 4.34 -13.08 -2.32
CA PRO A 40 3.66 -12.82 -3.57
C PRO A 40 2.18 -13.22 -3.54
N ALA A 41 1.82 -14.23 -2.77
CA ALA A 41 0.43 -14.62 -2.64
C ALA A 41 -0.43 -13.50 -2.07
N ILE A 42 0.19 -12.53 -1.41
CA ILE A 42 -0.50 -11.38 -0.86
C ILE A 42 -0.48 -10.22 -1.85
N THR A 43 0.68 -9.95 -2.44
CA THR A 43 0.84 -8.76 -3.27
C THR A 43 0.30 -8.92 -4.69
N GLU A 44 0.37 -10.11 -5.26
CA GLU A 44 -0.10 -10.33 -6.62
C GLU A 44 -1.59 -10.02 -6.81
N PRO A 45 -2.49 -10.50 -5.94
CA PRO A 45 -3.90 -10.14 -6.08
C PRO A 45 -4.15 -8.65 -5.94
N LEU A 46 -3.39 -7.99 -5.07
CA LEU A 46 -3.54 -6.55 -4.89
C LEU A 46 -3.06 -5.78 -6.10
N GLU A 47 -1.96 -6.24 -6.69
CA GLU A 47 -1.45 -5.64 -7.91
C GLU A 47 -2.48 -5.75 -9.03
N ALA A 48 -3.10 -6.92 -9.17
CA ALA A 48 -4.12 -7.11 -10.17
C ALA A 48 -5.31 -6.18 -9.95
N LEU A 49 -5.72 -6.01 -8.70
CA LEU A 49 -6.80 -5.08 -8.38
C LEU A 49 -6.44 -3.64 -8.73
N CYS A 50 -5.20 -3.24 -8.49
CA CYS A 50 -4.76 -1.91 -8.85
C CYS A 50 -4.86 -1.69 -10.35
N VAL A 51 -4.45 -2.66 -11.13
CA VAL A 51 -4.53 -2.58 -12.58
C VAL A 51 -5.99 -2.48 -13.03
N GLN A 52 -6.85 -3.31 -12.47
CA GLN A 52 -8.26 -3.30 -12.82
C GLN A 52 -8.95 -1.99 -12.45
N SER A 53 -8.52 -1.39 -11.36
CA SER A 53 -9.13 -0.15 -10.86
C SER A 53 -8.43 1.10 -11.39
N HIS A 54 -7.41 0.94 -12.23
CA HIS A 54 -6.62 2.04 -12.77
C HIS A 54 -6.00 2.89 -11.67
N VAL A 55 -5.53 2.23 -10.61
CA VAL A 55 -4.90 2.91 -9.47
C VAL A 55 -3.40 2.73 -9.59
N ALA A 56 -2.65 3.82 -9.44
CA ALA A 56 -1.20 3.76 -9.46
C ALA A 56 -0.68 3.04 -8.24
N TYR A 57 0.36 2.23 -8.40
CA TYR A 57 0.98 1.57 -7.27
C TYR A 57 2.49 1.64 -7.40
N THR A 58 3.15 1.56 -6.26
CA THR A 58 4.60 1.68 -6.17
C THR A 58 5.13 0.56 -5.28
N TRP A 59 6.28 0.00 -5.64
CA TRP A 59 6.93 -1.02 -4.83
C TRP A 59 7.86 -0.35 -3.83
N VAL A 60 7.79 -0.80 -2.58
CA VAL A 60 8.67 -0.37 -1.49
C VAL A 60 9.62 -1.52 -1.18
N PRO A 61 10.90 -1.26 -0.90
CA PRO A 61 11.89 -2.35 -0.76
C PRO A 61 11.53 -3.40 0.29
N SER A 62 10.88 -3.05 1.37
CA SER A 62 10.58 -4.02 2.41
C SER A 62 9.31 -3.67 3.16
N LYS A 63 8.74 -4.68 3.80
CA LYS A 63 7.59 -4.49 4.68
C LYS A 63 7.91 -3.52 5.81
N GLN A 64 9.14 -3.59 6.31
CA GLN A 64 9.55 -2.73 7.40
C GLN A 64 9.59 -1.27 6.98
N ASP A 65 10.12 -1.01 5.80
CA ASP A 65 10.15 0.34 5.26
C ASP A 65 8.73 0.89 5.08
N LEU A 66 7.83 0.06 4.58
CA LEU A 66 6.46 0.48 4.37
C LEU A 66 5.76 0.74 5.71
N GLY A 67 5.98 -0.14 6.68
CA GLY A 67 5.42 0.07 8.02
C GLY A 67 5.91 1.35 8.65
N ASN A 68 7.21 1.63 8.54
CA ASN A 68 7.77 2.86 9.06
C ASN A 68 7.17 4.08 8.38
N ALA A 69 6.96 4.00 7.07
CA ALA A 69 6.35 5.09 6.33
C ALA A 69 4.92 5.35 6.77
N CYS A 70 4.22 4.30 7.16
CA CYS A 70 2.85 4.42 7.65
C CYS A 70 2.76 4.80 9.12
N GLY A 71 3.90 4.87 9.81
CA GLY A 71 3.93 5.24 11.21
C GLY A 71 3.55 4.13 12.17
N ILE A 72 3.71 2.89 11.76
CA ILE A 72 3.42 1.74 12.64
C ILE A 72 4.72 1.00 12.97
N GLU A 73 4.69 0.26 14.06
CA GLU A 73 5.90 -0.43 14.53
C GLU A 73 6.15 -1.75 13.84
N VAL A 74 5.14 -2.31 13.24
CA VAL A 74 5.26 -3.60 12.56
C VAL A 74 5.30 -3.40 11.05
N GLY A 75 5.80 -4.41 10.35
CA GLY A 75 5.86 -4.32 8.90
C GLY A 75 4.48 -4.36 8.26
N ALA A 76 4.37 -3.78 7.08
CA ALA A 76 3.13 -3.76 6.31
C ALA A 76 3.38 -4.33 4.93
N ALA A 77 2.62 -5.33 4.54
CA ALA A 77 2.74 -5.92 3.21
C ALA A 77 2.21 -4.97 2.13
N ALA A 78 1.21 -4.19 2.47
CA ALA A 78 0.61 -3.25 1.53
C ALA A 78 -0.07 -2.13 2.28
N ALA A 79 -0.17 -0.98 1.63
CA ALA A 79 -0.84 0.18 2.18
C ALA A 79 -1.41 1.01 1.04
N ALA A 80 -2.39 1.84 1.34
CA ALA A 80 -2.97 2.72 0.34
C ALA A 80 -3.33 4.06 0.94
N ALA A 81 -3.20 5.09 0.12
CA ALA A 81 -3.73 6.39 0.46
C ALA A 81 -5.17 6.45 -0.05
N VAL A 82 -6.07 6.89 0.79
CA VAL A 82 -7.49 6.98 0.44
C VAL A 82 -7.99 8.39 0.71
N ASP A 83 -9.15 8.68 0.18
CA ASP A 83 -9.79 9.98 0.42
C ASP A 83 -10.34 10.09 1.83
#